data_f89ae1cabd4aae13bed49fd4aaaef86b
#
_entry.id   f89ae1cabd4aae13bed49fd4aaaef86b
#
_cell.length_a   1.000
_cell.length_b   1.000
_cell.length_c   1.000
_cell.angle_alpha   90.00
_cell.angle_beta   90.00
_cell.angle_gamma   90.00
#
_symmetry.space_group_name_H-M   'P 1'
#
loop_
_entity.id
_entity.type
_entity.pdbx_description
1 polymer ?
#
loop_
_entity_poly.entity_id
_entity_poly.type
_entity_poly.pdbx_seq_one_letter_code
_entity_poly.pdbx_strand_id
1 'polypeptide(L)' 'MIKYDKLWITLKKKNISQYKLIKYYGVDKAQLQRLRNNEIVKTLIINRLCNILDCNVEDIMEYVPDEKISKS' A
#
# COMPACT_ATOMS: atom_id res chain seq x y z
N MET A 1 -3.41 -6.55 12.51
CA MET A 1 -3.58 -5.28 11.79
C MET A 1 -3.07 -5.42 10.35
N ILE A 2 -3.55 -4.59 9.49
CA ILE A 2 -3.08 -4.58 8.11
C ILE A 2 -1.93 -3.58 7.99
N LYS A 3 -0.84 -4.00 7.38
CA LYS A 3 0.31 -3.14 7.13
C LYS A 3 0.61 -3.08 5.64
N TYR A 4 1.15 -1.97 5.21
CA TYR A 4 1.47 -1.74 3.79
C TYR A 4 2.98 -1.60 3.56
N ASP A 5 3.77 -2.13 4.47
CA ASP A 5 5.23 -2.00 4.38
C ASP A 5 5.79 -2.62 3.10
N LYS A 6 5.15 -3.67 2.62
CA LYS A 6 5.58 -4.34 1.40
C LYS A 6 5.43 -3.47 0.15
N LEU A 7 4.50 -2.52 0.18
CA LEU A 7 4.31 -1.61 -0.95
C LEU A 7 5.59 -0.86 -1.28
N TRP A 8 6.28 -0.36 -0.25
CA TRP A 8 7.48 0.44 -0.46
C TRP A 8 8.61 -0.40 -1.04
N ILE A 9 8.70 -1.66 -0.63
CA ILE A 9 9.67 -2.61 -1.17
C ILE A 9 9.35 -2.90 -2.63
N THR A 10 8.07 -3.11 -2.94
CA THR A 10 7.63 -3.40 -4.31
C THR A 10 7.87 -2.22 -5.23
N LEU A 11 7.61 -0.99 -4.77
CA LEU A 11 7.90 0.21 -5.54
C LEU A 11 9.38 0.27 -5.90
N LYS A 12 10.23 -0.04 -4.93
CA LYS A 12 11.66 -0.03 -5.16
C LYS A 12 12.07 -1.08 -6.19
N LYS A 13 11.51 -2.28 -6.09
CA LYS A 13 11.77 -3.36 -7.06
C LYS A 13 11.34 -2.98 -8.46
N LYS A 14 10.21 -2.28 -8.59
CA LYS A 14 9.67 -1.87 -9.89
C LYS A 14 10.28 -0.56 -10.37
N ASN A 15 11.13 0.05 -9.57
CA ASN A 15 11.79 1.30 -9.89
C ASN A 15 10.78 2.44 -10.15
N ILE A 16 9.74 2.46 -9.34
CA ILE A 16 8.69 3.49 -9.41
C ILE A 16 8.69 4.25 -8.10
N SER A 17 8.88 5.57 -8.17
CA SER A 17 8.88 6.43 -6.99
C SER A 17 7.46 6.84 -6.60
N GLN A 18 7.30 7.29 -5.36
CA GLN A 18 6.02 7.87 -4.93
C GLN A 18 5.66 9.09 -5.75
N TYR A 19 6.66 9.86 -6.14
CA TYR A 19 6.46 11.03 -7.01
C TYR A 19 5.84 10.61 -8.34
N LYS A 20 6.34 9.53 -8.93
CA LYS A 20 5.77 9.01 -10.18
C LYS A 20 4.32 8.55 -10.01
N LEU A 21 4.02 7.92 -8.89
CA LEU A 21 2.64 7.49 -8.61
C LEU A 21 1.70 8.70 -8.62
N ILE A 22 2.11 9.79 -8.04
CA ILE A 22 1.27 10.99 -7.96
C ILE A 22 1.20 11.68 -9.32
N LYS A 23 2.35 11.92 -9.94
CA LYS A 23 2.41 12.74 -11.13
C LYS A 23 1.98 12.03 -12.41
N TYR A 24 2.44 10.79 -12.60
CA TYR A 24 2.18 10.09 -13.85
C TYR A 24 0.99 9.14 -13.78
N TYR A 25 0.69 8.62 -12.62
CA TYR A 25 -0.40 7.66 -12.47
C TYR A 25 -1.63 8.24 -11.76
N GLY A 26 -1.53 9.49 -11.31
CA GLY A 26 -2.66 10.17 -10.70
C GLY A 26 -3.11 9.62 -9.36
N VAL A 27 -2.22 8.98 -8.63
CA VAL A 27 -2.55 8.47 -7.29
C VAL A 27 -2.62 9.65 -6.32
N ASP A 28 -3.69 9.71 -5.54
CA ASP A 28 -3.90 10.79 -4.59
C ASP A 28 -2.83 10.77 -3.50
N LYS A 29 -2.21 11.92 -3.29
CA LYS A 29 -1.19 12.09 -2.26
C LYS A 29 -1.71 11.72 -0.87
N ALA A 30 -2.97 12.05 -0.58
CA ALA A 30 -3.58 11.74 0.70
C ALA A 30 -3.67 10.24 0.93
N GLN A 31 -3.93 9.46 -0.13
CA GLN A 31 -3.99 8.01 -0.03
C GLN A 31 -2.61 7.42 0.26
N LEU A 32 -1.58 7.97 -0.36
CA LEU A 32 -0.21 7.52 -0.07
C LEU A 32 0.17 7.80 1.38
N GLN A 33 -0.27 8.93 1.92
CA GLN A 33 -0.05 9.27 3.31
C GLN A 33 -0.70 8.25 4.24
N ARG A 34 -1.94 7.86 3.92
CA ARG A 34 -2.64 6.84 4.70
C ARG A 34 -1.92 5.50 4.65
N LEU A 35 -1.43 5.13 3.47
CA LEU A 35 -0.67 3.90 3.31
C LEU A 35 0.60 3.91 4.15
N ARG A 36 1.30 5.05 4.20
CA ARG A 36 2.50 5.19 5.04
C ARG A 36 2.20 5.00 6.52
N ASN A 37 1.03 5.44 6.94
CA ASN A 37 0.63 5.35 8.34
C ASN A 37 -0.17 4.09 8.67
N ASN A 38 -0.29 3.18 7.72
CA ASN A 38 -1.08 1.95 7.87
C ASN A 38 -2.52 2.24 8.25
N GLU A 39 -3.09 3.30 7.67
CA GLU A 39 -4.47 3.69 7.88
C GLU A 39 -5.38 3.04 6.86
N ILE A 40 -6.68 3.16 7.08
CA ILE A 40 -7.69 2.58 6.19
C ILE A 40 -7.65 3.28 4.83
N VAL A 41 -7.60 2.48 3.77
CA VAL A 41 -7.76 2.96 2.40
C VAL A 41 -8.82 2.10 1.72
N LYS A 42 -9.43 2.62 0.68
CA LYS A 42 -10.41 1.85 -0.08
C LYS A 42 -9.71 0.78 -0.91
N THR A 43 -10.37 -0.35 -1.08
CA THR A 43 -9.81 -1.43 -1.91
C THR A 43 -9.60 -0.99 -3.35
N LEU A 44 -10.34 0.02 -3.80
CA LEU A 44 -10.12 0.59 -5.13
C LEU A 44 -8.68 1.10 -5.28
N ILE A 45 -8.13 1.70 -4.24
CA ILE A 45 -6.74 2.19 -4.27
C ILE A 45 -5.77 1.01 -4.37
N ILE A 46 -6.06 -0.06 -3.64
CA ILE A 46 -5.24 -1.28 -3.71
C ILE A 46 -5.31 -1.87 -5.12
N ASN A 47 -6.50 -1.91 -5.69
CA ASN A 47 -6.70 -2.41 -7.04
C ASN A 47 -5.87 -1.59 -8.06
N ARG A 48 -5.90 -0.28 -7.95
CA ARG A 48 -5.13 0.58 -8.83
C ARG A 48 -3.62 0.36 -8.70
N LEU A 49 -3.15 0.22 -7.46
CA LEU A 49 -1.73 -0.02 -7.23
C LEU A 49 -1.29 -1.36 -7.83
N CYS A 50 -2.11 -2.39 -7.69
CA CYS A 50 -1.81 -3.68 -8.32
C CYS A 50 -1.71 -3.55 -9.83
N ASN A 51 -2.62 -2.79 -10.45
CA ASN A 51 -2.58 -2.58 -11.89
C ASN A 51 -1.35 -1.78 -12.32
N ILE A 52 -1.03 -0.72 -11.59
CA ILE A 52 0.12 0.13 -11.91
C ILE A 52 1.43 -0.63 -11.77
N LEU A 53 1.56 -1.40 -10.70
CA LEU A 53 2.79 -2.12 -10.38
C LEU A 53 2.86 -3.51 -10.99
N ASP A 54 1.76 -3.96 -11.60
CA ASP A 54 1.66 -5.32 -12.14
C ASP A 54 2.08 -6.33 -11.09
N CYS A 55 1.41 -6.29 -9.95
CA CYS A 55 1.73 -7.16 -8.82
C CYS A 55 0.46 -7.66 -8.16
N ASN A 56 0.61 -8.53 -7.18
CA ASN A 56 -0.50 -9.09 -6.43
C ASN A 56 -0.75 -8.30 -5.16
N VAL A 57 -1.91 -8.53 -4.52
CA VAL A 57 -2.26 -7.85 -3.27
C VAL A 57 -1.21 -8.11 -2.20
N GLU A 58 -0.72 -9.34 -2.11
CA GLU A 58 0.28 -9.70 -1.10
C GLU A 58 1.63 -9.00 -1.29
N ASP A 59 1.84 -8.37 -2.43
CA ASP A 59 3.04 -7.56 -2.66
C ASP A 59 2.88 -6.13 -2.16
N ILE A 60 1.67 -5.77 -1.72
CA ILE A 60 1.35 -4.42 -1.27
C ILE A 60 1.04 -4.40 0.22
N MET A 61 0.28 -5.38 0.71
CA MET A 61 -0.22 -5.38 2.07
C MET A 61 -0.10 -6.77 2.68
N GLU A 62 -0.11 -6.79 4.01
CA GLU A 62 -0.09 -8.06 4.74
C GLU A 62 -0.85 -7.91 6.04
N TYR A 63 -1.31 -9.03 6.55
CA TYR A 63 -1.93 -9.09 7.86
C TYR A 63 -0.87 -9.45 8.90
N VAL A 64 -0.82 -8.67 9.96
CA VAL A 64 0.05 -8.94 11.11
C VAL A 64 -0.86 -9.09 12.32
N PRO A 65 -0.81 -10.22 13.03
CA PRO A 65 -1.68 -10.41 14.20
C PRO A 65 -1.47 -9.31 15.24
N ASP A 66 -2.57 -8.85 15.79
CA ASP A 66 -2.54 -7.86 16.88
C ASP A 66 -2.37 -8.60 18.19
N GLU A 67 -1.25 -8.41 18.84
CA GLU A 67 -0.98 -9.11 20.07
C GLU A 67 -2.02 -8.85 21.14
N LYS A 68 -2.54 -7.64 21.18
CA LYS A 68 -3.47 -7.24 22.24
C LYS A 68 -4.89 -7.69 22.03
N ILE A 69 -5.24 -8.06 20.81
CA ILE A 69 -6.59 -8.53 20.52
C ILE A 69 -6.90 -9.83 21.23
N SER A 70 -5.91 -10.70 21.36
CA SER A 70 -6.11 -11.99 22.01
C SER A 70 -6.51 -11.86 23.47
N LYS A 71 -6.38 -10.69 24.03
CA LYS A 71 -6.71 -10.46 25.45
C LYS A 71 -8.11 -9.93 25.67
N SER A 72 -8.78 -9.57 24.65
CA SER A 72 -10.12 -8.98 24.77
C SER A 72 -11.22 -9.99 24.80
#